data_ed5724781c56360b319449a56f79fd4b
#
_entry.id   ed5724781c56360b319449a56f79fd4b
#
_cell.length_a   1.000
_cell.length_b   1.000
_cell.length_c   1.000
_cell.angle_alpha   90.00
_cell.angle_beta   90.00
_cell.angle_gamma   90.00
#
_symmetry.space_group_name_H-M   'P 1'
#
loop_
_entity.id
_entity.type
_entity.pdbx_description
1 polymer ?
#
loop_
_entity_poly.entity_id
_entity_poly.type
_entity_poly.pdbx_seq_one_letter_code
_entity_poly.pdbx_strand_id
1 'polypeptide(L)'
;MAFDSFRGFVNALDAAGELIRISQPVATELEITEIADREMKKPGGGKALLFEKPTVNGETSPFPLAINTLGSHKRMAMSLNANSVEEVAAELGSLMKAKPPTGFRETIKLLGTAMDLRHAKPKVVKTGSCKEVIHKFVESRESRVESKTPDWRDPSTFDPRPSTLLNLPIQKCWPLDGGRFITLPCVVTKDPDTGERNVGMYRMQIYDERTTGMHWQLQKVGARHGRRYYETKTKMPVSVFLGGDPVYPFCATAPLPDGLDEFLLAGYLRKKSVELVKCETNDLEVPANADFVIEGFVDPGEPLRSEGPFGDHTGYYTLPELYPAFHITAITHRKDAIYPATIVGMPPMEDFYIGGASVKLFLPIFKMNFPEIVDIALPAEGVFHNLVFVSIKKTYPMQAYKIMHGLWGMGQMMFSKYIVVVDADVNVHNTSEVLFHLCANTDPQRDSIFTKGPSDVLDHATSEIASGSKLGIDATKKIAGEGYKREWPPLIKMDAAVKAKVEKLFELR
;
A
#
# COMPACT_ATOMS: atom_id res chain seq x y z
N MET A 1 1.24 -6.25 19.98
CA MET A 1 1.02 -4.89 20.54
C MET A 1 1.25 -3.86 19.46
N ALA A 2 0.44 -2.80 19.38
CA ALA A 2 0.67 -1.70 18.45
C ALA A 2 2.08 -1.11 18.66
N PHE A 3 2.71 -0.69 17.58
CA PHE A 3 4.02 -0.04 17.65
C PHE A 3 3.85 1.44 17.99
N ASP A 4 4.65 1.92 18.94
CA ASP A 4 4.61 3.32 19.36
C ASP A 4 5.51 4.21 18.48
N SER A 5 6.30 3.61 17.59
CA SER A 5 7.18 4.30 16.63
C SER A 5 7.61 3.36 15.51
N PHE A 6 8.03 3.92 14.38
CA PHE A 6 8.63 3.16 13.30
C PHE A 6 9.96 2.50 13.72
N ARG A 7 10.76 3.19 14.55
CA ARG A 7 11.96 2.61 15.16
C ARG A 7 11.64 1.35 15.99
N GLY A 8 10.53 1.37 16.74
CA GLY A 8 10.08 0.19 17.49
C GLY A 8 9.78 -1.01 16.58
N PHE A 9 9.18 -0.76 15.42
CA PHE A 9 8.95 -1.79 14.41
C PHE A 9 10.25 -2.29 13.78
N VAL A 10 11.15 -1.39 13.38
CA VAL A 10 12.49 -1.76 12.84
C VAL A 10 13.25 -2.62 13.83
N ASN A 11 13.23 -2.30 15.12
CA ASN A 11 13.85 -3.12 16.16
C ASN A 11 13.17 -4.49 16.32
N ALA A 12 11.85 -4.56 16.15
CA ALA A 12 11.13 -5.84 16.17
C ALA A 12 11.49 -6.72 14.96
N LEU A 13 11.68 -6.12 13.77
CA LEU A 13 12.17 -6.82 12.58
C LEU A 13 13.59 -7.37 12.82
N ASP A 14 14.47 -6.60 13.45
CA ASP A 14 15.82 -7.01 13.80
C ASP A 14 15.80 -8.22 14.77
N ALA A 15 15.03 -8.11 15.83
CA ALA A 15 14.85 -9.18 16.81
C ALA A 15 14.26 -10.47 16.21
N ALA A 16 13.41 -10.34 15.17
CA ALA A 16 12.81 -11.45 14.43
C ALA A 16 13.73 -12.04 13.35
N GLY A 17 14.94 -11.50 13.16
CA GLY A 17 15.87 -11.89 12.11
C GLY A 17 15.43 -11.47 10.69
N GLU A 18 14.52 -10.51 10.58
CA GLU A 18 13.93 -9.99 9.33
C GLU A 18 14.60 -8.70 8.84
N LEU A 19 15.72 -8.27 9.45
CA LEU A 19 16.43 -7.04 9.12
C LEU A 19 17.88 -7.31 8.75
N ILE A 20 18.41 -6.55 7.80
CA ILE A 20 19.86 -6.41 7.53
C ILE A 20 20.23 -4.96 7.80
N ARG A 21 21.27 -4.74 8.63
CA ARG A 21 21.84 -3.42 8.89
C ARG A 21 23.02 -3.18 7.96
N ILE A 22 23.05 -2.01 7.33
CA ILE A 22 24.10 -1.58 6.40
C ILE A 22 24.72 -0.32 6.99
N SER A 23 25.91 -0.47 7.59
CA SER A 23 26.61 0.62 8.30
C SER A 23 27.55 1.43 7.41
N GLN A 24 27.83 0.95 6.20
CA GLN A 24 28.60 1.68 5.19
C GLN A 24 27.77 2.85 4.64
N PRO A 25 28.43 3.95 4.26
CA PRO A 25 27.76 5.01 3.48
C PRO A 25 27.25 4.46 2.15
N VAL A 26 25.97 4.72 1.82
CA VAL A 26 25.32 4.31 0.56
C VAL A 26 24.53 5.48 0.01
N ALA A 27 24.68 5.75 -1.30
CA ALA A 27 23.99 6.87 -1.94
C ALA A 27 22.48 6.63 -2.10
N THR A 28 21.70 7.65 -1.81
CA THR A 28 20.24 7.65 -2.06
C THR A 28 19.92 7.69 -3.55
N GLU A 29 20.87 8.07 -4.38
CA GLU A 29 20.74 8.02 -5.82
C GLU A 29 21.20 6.65 -6.34
N LEU A 30 20.25 5.82 -6.76
CA LEU A 30 20.39 4.52 -7.42
C LEU A 30 20.94 3.38 -6.54
N GLU A 31 21.96 3.63 -5.67
CA GLU A 31 22.64 2.54 -4.95
C GLU A 31 21.74 1.83 -3.93
N ILE A 32 20.99 2.60 -3.12
CA ILE A 32 20.01 2.02 -2.19
C ILE A 32 18.98 1.20 -2.96
N THR A 33 18.51 1.71 -4.10
CA THR A 33 17.54 1.02 -4.95
C THR A 33 18.09 -0.30 -5.47
N GLU A 34 19.30 -0.34 -6.00
CA GLU A 34 19.92 -1.56 -6.52
C GLU A 34 20.08 -2.63 -5.42
N ILE A 35 20.51 -2.22 -4.22
CA ILE A 35 20.63 -3.14 -3.08
C ILE A 35 19.25 -3.66 -2.66
N ALA A 36 18.25 -2.79 -2.59
CA ALA A 36 16.90 -3.14 -2.20
C ALA A 36 16.21 -4.04 -3.24
N ASP A 37 16.36 -3.75 -4.52
CA ASP A 37 15.80 -4.56 -5.61
C ASP A 37 16.33 -6.00 -5.56
N ARG A 38 17.64 -6.17 -5.43
CA ARG A 38 18.26 -7.50 -5.25
C ARG A 38 17.74 -8.24 -4.03
N GLU A 39 17.50 -7.53 -2.94
CA GLU A 39 16.97 -8.15 -1.72
C GLU A 39 15.51 -8.56 -1.89
N MET A 40 14.67 -7.68 -2.44
CA MET A 40 13.24 -7.91 -2.68
C MET A 40 12.98 -9.09 -3.64
N LYS A 41 13.90 -9.35 -4.60
CA LYS A 41 13.81 -10.47 -5.56
C LYS A 41 14.17 -11.82 -4.96
N LYS A 42 14.70 -11.88 -3.73
CA LYS A 42 14.96 -13.16 -3.06
C LYS A 42 13.65 -13.87 -2.72
N PRO A 43 13.66 -15.22 -2.64
CA PRO A 43 12.47 -15.97 -2.25
C PRO A 43 11.82 -15.41 -0.97
N GLY A 44 10.51 -15.21 -1.01
CA GLY A 44 9.74 -14.68 0.12
C GLY A 44 9.93 -13.17 0.38
N GLY A 45 10.55 -12.42 -0.56
CA GLY A 45 10.72 -10.96 -0.46
C GLY A 45 11.98 -10.53 0.31
N GLY A 46 12.93 -11.44 0.53
CA GLY A 46 14.17 -11.16 1.25
C GLY A 46 13.93 -10.57 2.65
N LYS A 47 14.83 -9.71 3.12
CA LYS A 47 14.75 -9.03 4.41
C LYS A 47 14.53 -7.54 4.25
N ALA A 48 14.04 -6.88 5.29
CA ALA A 48 14.09 -5.43 5.41
C ALA A 48 15.54 -4.95 5.49
N LEU A 49 15.80 -3.76 5.00
CA LEU A 49 17.13 -3.14 5.02
C LEU A 49 17.09 -1.84 5.83
N LEU A 50 18.08 -1.65 6.71
CA LEU A 50 18.32 -0.39 7.40
C LEU A 50 19.67 0.17 6.99
N PHE A 51 19.67 1.25 6.22
CA PHE A 51 20.86 2.02 5.90
C PHE A 51 21.11 3.04 7.00
N GLU A 52 22.16 2.81 7.80
CA GLU A 52 22.47 3.66 8.94
C GLU A 52 23.11 5.00 8.52
N LYS A 53 23.74 5.05 7.36
CA LYS A 53 24.43 6.22 6.81
C LYS A 53 24.07 6.46 5.34
N PRO A 54 22.79 6.71 5.02
CA PRO A 54 22.47 7.07 3.63
C PRO A 54 23.12 8.41 3.28
N THR A 55 23.64 8.54 2.07
CA THR A 55 24.28 9.79 1.61
C THR A 55 23.40 10.49 0.56
N VAL A 56 23.32 11.80 0.69
CA VAL A 56 22.60 12.71 -0.19
C VAL A 56 23.61 13.69 -0.78
N ASN A 57 23.83 13.68 -2.09
CA ASN A 57 24.85 14.50 -2.75
C ASN A 57 26.26 14.32 -2.14
N GLY A 58 26.60 13.11 -1.67
CA GLY A 58 27.90 12.82 -1.06
C GLY A 58 28.00 13.12 0.45
N GLU A 59 27.00 13.78 1.03
CA GLU A 59 26.95 14.06 2.48
C GLU A 59 26.08 13.04 3.20
N THR A 60 26.50 12.59 4.39
CA THR A 60 25.68 11.65 5.19
C THR A 60 24.44 12.36 5.73
N SER A 61 23.26 11.78 5.46
CA SER A 61 22.01 12.25 6.04
C SER A 61 22.00 12.06 7.56
N PRO A 62 21.42 12.97 8.33
CA PRO A 62 21.23 12.80 9.77
C PRO A 62 20.23 11.68 10.13
N PHE A 63 19.48 11.21 9.17
CA PHE A 63 18.44 10.20 9.36
C PHE A 63 18.81 8.88 8.67
N PRO A 64 18.78 7.75 9.39
CA PRO A 64 18.83 6.43 8.78
C PRO A 64 17.62 6.22 7.87
N LEU A 65 17.76 5.33 6.87
CA LEU A 65 16.68 4.96 5.95
C LEU A 65 16.36 3.47 6.09
N ALA A 66 15.07 3.15 6.25
CA ALA A 66 14.59 1.76 6.24
C ALA A 66 13.70 1.50 5.02
N ILE A 67 13.92 0.36 4.36
CA ILE A 67 13.21 -0.03 3.13
C ILE A 67 12.88 -1.52 3.16
N ASN A 68 11.89 -1.95 2.37
CA ASN A 68 11.39 -3.32 2.33
C ASN A 68 10.84 -3.80 3.68
N THR A 69 10.31 -2.89 4.46
CA THR A 69 9.85 -3.19 5.83
C THR A 69 8.54 -3.97 5.87
N LEU A 70 7.76 -3.92 4.79
CA LEU A 70 6.49 -4.64 4.59
C LEU A 70 6.58 -5.75 3.53
N GLY A 71 7.75 -5.96 2.91
CA GLY A 71 7.97 -6.78 1.71
C GLY A 71 8.07 -8.29 1.97
N SER A 72 7.29 -8.85 2.91
CA SER A 72 7.04 -10.28 3.04
C SER A 72 5.72 -10.55 3.77
N HIS A 73 5.15 -11.75 3.61
CA HIS A 73 3.95 -12.15 4.37
C HIS A 73 4.16 -12.07 5.89
N LYS A 74 5.36 -12.45 6.37
CA LYS A 74 5.71 -12.38 7.80
C LYS A 74 5.77 -10.93 8.28
N ARG A 75 6.45 -10.04 7.56
CA ARG A 75 6.56 -8.61 7.93
C ARG A 75 5.23 -7.89 7.83
N MET A 76 4.39 -8.24 6.82
CA MET A 76 3.00 -7.75 6.77
C MET A 76 2.19 -8.18 7.99
N ALA A 77 2.25 -9.46 8.39
CA ALA A 77 1.58 -9.94 9.60
C ALA A 77 2.07 -9.20 10.85
N MET A 78 3.40 -9.00 10.98
CA MET A 78 3.98 -8.24 12.08
C MET A 78 3.48 -6.78 12.11
N SER A 79 3.36 -6.11 10.95
CA SER A 79 2.84 -4.74 10.85
C SER A 79 1.37 -4.65 11.27
N LEU A 80 0.59 -5.71 11.02
CA LEU A 80 -0.81 -5.82 11.44
C LEU A 80 -0.96 -6.34 12.89
N ASN A 81 0.15 -6.53 13.60
CA ASN A 81 0.17 -7.06 14.97
C ASN A 81 -0.52 -8.44 15.11
N ALA A 82 -0.37 -9.29 14.11
CA ALA A 82 -0.98 -10.61 14.01
C ALA A 82 0.05 -11.69 13.66
N ASN A 83 -0.33 -12.97 13.82
CA ASN A 83 0.51 -14.08 13.37
C ASN A 83 0.43 -14.28 11.86
N SER A 84 -0.70 -13.93 11.26
CA SER A 84 -0.90 -13.95 9.81
C SER A 84 -1.98 -12.93 9.38
N VAL A 85 -1.99 -12.57 8.11
CA VAL A 85 -3.03 -11.71 7.52
C VAL A 85 -4.38 -12.42 7.51
N GLU A 86 -4.38 -13.75 7.35
CA GLU A 86 -5.58 -14.60 7.39
C GLU A 86 -6.28 -14.55 8.75
N GLU A 87 -5.53 -14.47 9.85
CA GLU A 87 -6.09 -14.29 11.20
C GLU A 87 -6.90 -13.00 11.28
N VAL A 88 -6.34 -11.89 10.81
CA VAL A 88 -7.01 -10.58 10.79
C VAL A 88 -8.24 -10.60 9.88
N ALA A 89 -8.14 -11.22 8.71
CA ALA A 89 -9.25 -11.38 7.77
C ALA A 89 -10.38 -12.22 8.36
N ALA A 90 -10.07 -13.30 9.08
CA ALA A 90 -11.06 -14.15 9.77
C ALA A 90 -11.77 -13.38 10.89
N GLU A 91 -11.01 -12.56 11.65
CA GLU A 91 -11.58 -11.70 12.68
C GLU A 91 -12.57 -10.70 12.07
N LEU A 92 -12.16 -9.96 11.03
CA LEU A 92 -13.03 -9.03 10.31
C LEU A 92 -14.26 -9.71 9.75
N GLY A 93 -14.10 -10.87 9.12
CA GLY A 93 -15.22 -11.67 8.60
C GLY A 93 -16.19 -12.14 9.69
N SER A 94 -15.71 -12.43 10.89
CA SER A 94 -16.55 -12.80 12.03
C SER A 94 -17.37 -11.62 12.56
N LEU A 95 -16.77 -10.42 12.56
CA LEU A 95 -17.44 -9.16 12.89
C LEU A 95 -18.61 -8.88 11.96
N MET A 96 -18.37 -8.99 10.66
CA MET A 96 -19.37 -8.70 9.63
C MET A 96 -20.56 -9.69 9.66
N LYS A 97 -20.35 -10.91 10.16
CA LYS A 97 -21.38 -11.95 10.30
C LYS A 97 -22.03 -11.96 11.68
N ALA A 98 -21.61 -11.08 12.59
CA ALA A 98 -22.13 -11.06 13.96
C ALA A 98 -23.65 -10.81 13.96
N LYS A 99 -24.40 -11.79 14.49
CA LYS A 99 -25.83 -11.66 14.78
C LYS A 99 -26.02 -11.14 16.20
N PRO A 100 -27.19 -10.58 16.55
CA PRO A 100 -27.51 -10.30 17.95
C PRO A 100 -27.25 -11.54 18.83
N PRO A 101 -26.59 -11.38 19.99
CA PRO A 101 -26.21 -12.52 20.81
C PRO A 101 -27.45 -13.24 21.37
N THR A 102 -27.46 -14.54 21.26
CA THR A 102 -28.55 -15.40 21.78
C THR A 102 -28.23 -16.06 23.13
N GLY A 103 -26.99 -15.85 23.65
CA GLY A 103 -26.53 -16.44 24.88
C GLY A 103 -25.34 -15.74 25.54
N PHE A 104 -25.07 -16.08 26.81
CA PHE A 104 -24.03 -15.43 27.64
C PHE A 104 -22.63 -15.48 27.04
N ARG A 105 -22.21 -16.59 26.43
CA ARG A 105 -20.89 -16.71 25.75
C ARG A 105 -20.80 -15.82 24.51
N GLU A 106 -21.88 -15.72 23.76
CA GLU A 106 -21.94 -14.84 22.56
C GLU A 106 -21.95 -13.36 22.97
N THR A 107 -22.62 -13.04 24.09
CA THR A 107 -22.61 -11.70 24.69
C THR A 107 -21.19 -11.29 25.11
N ILE A 108 -20.42 -12.18 25.76
CA ILE A 108 -19.02 -11.91 26.15
C ILE A 108 -18.16 -11.69 24.90
N LYS A 109 -18.33 -12.51 23.85
CA LYS A 109 -17.59 -12.36 22.59
C LYS A 109 -17.94 -11.04 21.90
N LEU A 110 -19.22 -10.66 21.88
CA LEU A 110 -19.67 -9.40 21.34
C LEU A 110 -19.14 -8.19 22.12
N LEU A 111 -19.07 -8.29 23.45
CA LEU A 111 -18.48 -7.27 24.33
C LEU A 111 -16.96 -7.12 24.05
N GLY A 112 -16.22 -8.21 23.85
CA GLY A 112 -14.81 -8.19 23.45
C GLY A 112 -14.63 -7.44 22.13
N THR A 113 -15.43 -7.78 21.13
CA THR A 113 -15.47 -7.12 19.83
C THR A 113 -15.85 -5.64 19.92
N ALA A 114 -16.85 -5.28 20.74
CA ALA A 114 -17.23 -3.88 20.96
C ALA A 114 -16.11 -3.10 21.69
N MET A 115 -15.34 -3.77 22.54
CA MET A 115 -14.14 -3.18 23.18
C MET A 115 -13.02 -2.90 22.15
N ASP A 116 -12.84 -3.78 21.18
CA ASP A 116 -11.88 -3.55 20.09
C ASP A 116 -12.31 -2.41 19.16
N LEU A 117 -13.60 -2.36 18.82
CA LEU A 117 -14.17 -1.29 18.00
C LEU A 117 -14.08 0.10 18.64
N ARG A 118 -14.09 0.21 19.98
CA ARG A 118 -13.87 1.51 20.64
C ARG A 118 -12.49 2.10 20.36
N HIS A 119 -11.50 1.25 20.06
CA HIS A 119 -10.15 1.68 19.69
C HIS A 119 -10.05 2.12 18.23
N ALA A 120 -11.04 1.81 17.39
CA ALA A 120 -11.04 2.26 16.01
C ALA A 120 -11.04 3.80 15.93
N LYS A 121 -11.84 4.49 16.78
CA LYS A 121 -11.96 5.95 16.73
C LYS A 121 -10.64 6.63 17.12
N PRO A 122 -10.09 7.51 16.26
CA PRO A 122 -8.90 8.29 16.60
C PRO A 122 -9.18 9.30 17.72
N LYS A 123 -8.12 9.73 18.41
CA LYS A 123 -8.18 10.68 19.52
C LYS A 123 -7.23 11.83 19.26
N VAL A 124 -7.71 13.06 19.37
CA VAL A 124 -6.85 14.26 19.27
C VAL A 124 -6.16 14.48 20.60
N VAL A 125 -4.83 14.61 20.55
CA VAL A 125 -3.96 14.92 21.69
C VAL A 125 -3.26 16.25 21.49
N LYS A 126 -2.71 16.85 22.56
CA LYS A 126 -2.12 18.18 22.51
C LYS A 126 -0.77 18.23 21.80
N THR A 127 0.03 17.18 21.91
CA THR A 127 1.36 17.07 21.33
C THR A 127 1.72 15.61 21.07
N GLY A 128 2.81 15.36 20.35
CA GLY A 128 3.32 14.04 20.06
C GLY A 128 4.81 14.07 19.70
N SER A 129 5.43 12.90 19.61
CA SER A 129 6.84 12.78 19.28
C SER A 129 7.18 13.33 17.88
N CYS A 130 6.23 13.36 16.96
CA CYS A 130 6.42 13.99 15.64
C CYS A 130 6.71 15.51 15.73
N LYS A 131 6.53 16.13 16.89
CA LYS A 131 6.79 17.56 17.15
C LYS A 131 7.98 17.82 18.05
N GLU A 132 8.89 16.87 18.22
CA GLU A 132 10.12 17.08 19.01
C GLU A 132 11.08 18.09 18.37
N VAL A 133 11.05 18.18 17.04
CA VAL A 133 11.75 19.19 16.24
C VAL A 133 10.77 19.82 15.27
N ILE A 134 10.74 21.14 15.22
CA ILE A 134 9.77 21.90 14.41
C ILE A 134 10.52 22.95 13.60
N HIS A 135 10.40 22.87 12.27
CA HIS A 135 10.90 23.86 11.31
C HIS A 135 9.74 24.49 10.57
N LYS A 136 9.45 25.77 10.85
CA LYS A 136 8.43 26.56 10.14
C LYS A 136 9.12 27.47 9.13
N PHE A 137 8.58 27.50 7.92
CA PHE A 137 9.04 28.38 6.84
C PHE A 137 8.12 29.60 6.80
N VAL A 138 8.65 30.76 7.20
CA VAL A 138 7.91 32.00 7.12
C VAL A 138 7.96 32.50 5.66
N GLU A 139 6.83 32.94 5.12
CA GLU A 139 6.79 33.73 3.89
C GLU A 139 7.43 35.11 4.17
N SER A 140 8.76 35.19 4.15
CA SER A 140 9.44 36.49 4.17
C SER A 140 9.93 36.82 2.78
N ARG A 141 9.49 37.91 2.24
CA ARG A 141 10.20 38.62 1.16
C ARG A 141 11.64 38.84 1.64
N GLU A 142 12.59 38.23 0.93
CA GLU A 142 14.03 38.40 1.13
C GLU A 142 14.59 38.04 2.51
N SER A 143 15.06 36.82 2.68
CA SER A 143 16.06 36.50 3.71
C SER A 143 17.37 36.12 3.05
N ARG A 144 18.33 37.06 3.01
CA ARG A 144 19.74 36.74 2.96
C ARG A 144 20.06 36.01 4.28
N VAL A 145 20.24 34.71 4.22
CA VAL A 145 20.86 33.96 5.31
C VAL A 145 22.36 34.06 5.11
N GLU A 146 23.03 34.82 5.97
CA GLU A 146 24.47 34.70 6.14
C GLU A 146 24.81 33.34 6.69
N SER A 147 25.35 32.48 5.85
CA SER A 147 25.80 31.12 6.22
C SER A 147 27.10 31.21 7.01
N LYS A 148 27.02 31.11 8.34
CA LYS A 148 28.16 30.60 9.13
C LYS A 148 28.17 29.07 9.01
N THR A 149 29.21 28.51 8.39
CA THR A 149 29.43 27.07 8.31
C THR A 149 29.59 26.50 9.74
N PRO A 150 28.74 25.55 10.19
CA PRO A 150 28.91 24.90 11.49
C PRO A 150 30.13 23.97 11.47
N ASP A 151 30.81 23.90 12.57
CA ASP A 151 31.85 22.88 12.79
C ASP A 151 31.18 21.56 13.22
N TRP A 152 31.11 20.59 12.31
CA TRP A 152 30.53 19.25 12.52
C TRP A 152 31.28 18.43 13.63
N ARG A 153 32.39 18.98 14.14
CA ARG A 153 33.22 18.34 15.18
C ARG A 153 32.79 18.64 16.60
N ASP A 154 31.88 19.60 16.80
CA ASP A 154 31.37 19.97 18.12
C ASP A 154 29.91 19.55 18.29
N PRO A 155 29.64 18.46 19.05
CA PRO A 155 28.28 17.99 19.32
C PRO A 155 27.38 19.01 20.05
N SER A 156 27.96 20.04 20.66
CA SER A 156 27.22 21.11 21.34
C SER A 156 26.70 22.18 20.36
N THR A 157 27.23 22.20 19.14
CA THR A 157 26.81 23.09 18.05
C THR A 157 25.86 22.43 17.10
N PHE A 158 25.18 21.35 17.52
CA PHE A 158 24.12 20.75 16.72
C PHE A 158 22.99 21.77 16.55
N ASP A 159 23.19 22.69 15.61
CA ASP A 159 22.14 23.50 15.03
C ASP A 159 21.36 22.55 14.10
N PRO A 160 20.14 22.16 14.46
CA PRO A 160 19.28 21.44 13.52
C PRO A 160 18.90 22.48 12.45
N ARG A 161 19.77 22.69 11.46
CA ARG A 161 19.43 23.50 10.29
C ARG A 161 18.10 23.02 9.78
N PRO A 162 17.25 23.93 9.31
CA PRO A 162 15.91 23.58 8.90
C PRO A 162 16.02 22.39 7.97
N SER A 163 15.41 21.27 8.37
CA SER A 163 15.32 20.09 7.55
C SER A 163 14.50 20.47 6.32
N THR A 164 15.20 20.95 5.30
CA THR A 164 14.58 21.10 3.99
C THR A 164 14.44 19.70 3.39
N LEU A 165 13.61 19.54 2.37
CA LEU A 165 13.50 18.27 1.65
C LEU A 165 14.84 17.72 1.18
N LEU A 166 15.83 18.60 0.92
CA LEU A 166 17.15 18.22 0.43
C LEU A 166 18.03 17.52 1.48
N ASN A 167 17.69 17.66 2.77
CA ASN A 167 18.44 17.03 3.87
C ASN A 167 17.87 15.65 4.24
N LEU A 168 16.65 15.33 3.80
CA LEU A 168 16.05 14.02 3.98
C LEU A 168 16.67 13.00 3.01
N PRO A 169 16.84 11.73 3.39
CA PRO A 169 17.40 10.70 2.51
C PRO A 169 16.40 10.23 1.45
N ILE A 170 15.82 11.19 0.72
CA ILE A 170 14.86 10.94 -0.35
C ILE A 170 15.60 10.39 -1.56
N GLN A 171 15.08 9.31 -2.16
CA GLN A 171 15.75 8.56 -3.20
C GLN A 171 15.43 9.06 -4.61
N LYS A 172 16.44 9.01 -5.49
CA LYS A 172 16.22 8.83 -6.93
C LYS A 172 16.33 7.33 -7.18
N CYS A 173 15.20 6.68 -7.48
CA CYS A 173 15.12 5.23 -7.51
C CYS A 173 15.73 4.64 -8.77
N TRP A 174 15.36 5.14 -9.94
CA TRP A 174 15.77 4.58 -11.22
C TRP A 174 16.49 5.59 -12.10
N PRO A 175 17.35 5.14 -13.06
CA PRO A 175 18.20 6.03 -13.86
C PRO A 175 17.46 7.15 -14.59
N LEU A 176 16.25 6.87 -15.11
CA LEU A 176 15.46 7.84 -15.89
C LEU A 176 14.42 8.58 -15.04
N ASP A 177 14.38 8.38 -13.71
CA ASP A 177 13.51 9.18 -12.85
C ASP A 177 13.80 10.66 -13.00
N GLY A 178 12.75 11.48 -13.08
CA GLY A 178 12.83 12.94 -13.24
C GLY A 178 13.48 13.67 -12.07
N GLY A 179 13.81 12.95 -10.99
CA GLY A 179 14.42 13.47 -9.78
C GLY A 179 14.27 12.52 -8.60
N ARG A 180 14.32 13.08 -7.40
CA ARG A 180 14.05 12.33 -6.16
C ARG A 180 12.57 12.29 -5.88
N PHE A 181 12.10 11.18 -5.30
CA PHE A 181 10.70 10.97 -4.95
C PHE A 181 10.54 10.49 -3.50
N ILE A 182 9.57 11.07 -2.80
CA ILE A 182 9.04 10.48 -1.58
C ILE A 182 8.13 9.32 -2.02
N THR A 183 8.49 8.09 -1.63
CA THR A 183 7.90 6.87 -2.19
C THR A 183 6.91 6.18 -1.25
N LEU A 184 6.92 6.51 0.05
CA LEU A 184 6.02 5.92 1.05
C LEU A 184 5.27 6.98 1.88
N PRO A 185 4.75 8.06 1.26
CA PRO A 185 4.06 9.11 1.99
C PRO A 185 2.62 8.74 2.29
N CYS A 186 2.17 9.05 3.50
CA CYS A 186 0.76 9.06 3.85
C CYS A 186 0.24 10.50 3.80
N VAL A 187 -0.58 10.81 2.80
CA VAL A 187 -1.06 12.16 2.50
C VAL A 187 -2.45 12.38 3.08
N VAL A 188 -2.56 13.32 3.98
CA VAL A 188 -3.81 13.71 4.64
C VAL A 188 -4.44 14.88 3.92
N THR A 189 -5.69 14.71 3.53
CA THR A 189 -6.53 15.76 2.93
C THR A 189 -7.90 15.78 3.60
N LYS A 190 -8.63 16.88 3.46
CA LYS A 190 -10.01 17.03 3.96
C LYS A 190 -10.92 17.58 2.86
N ASP A 191 -12.11 17.03 2.77
CA ASP A 191 -13.16 17.60 1.93
C ASP A 191 -13.61 18.95 2.54
N PRO A 192 -13.63 20.05 1.76
CA PRO A 192 -13.96 21.36 2.30
C PRO A 192 -15.44 21.52 2.68
N ASP A 193 -16.34 20.73 2.10
CA ASP A 193 -17.78 20.82 2.32
C ASP A 193 -18.23 19.95 3.49
N THR A 194 -17.72 18.71 3.57
CA THR A 194 -18.13 17.71 4.56
C THR A 194 -17.21 17.63 5.77
N GLY A 195 -15.94 18.04 5.60
CA GLY A 195 -14.89 17.86 6.60
C GLY A 195 -14.38 16.43 6.69
N GLU A 196 -14.81 15.51 5.79
CA GLU A 196 -14.33 14.14 5.72
C GLU A 196 -12.84 14.11 5.42
N ARG A 197 -12.10 13.34 6.22
CA ARG A 197 -10.67 13.13 6.04
C ARG A 197 -10.42 11.94 5.11
N ASN A 198 -9.34 12.03 4.35
CA ASN A 198 -8.76 10.93 3.61
C ASN A 198 -7.27 10.84 3.89
N VAL A 199 -6.75 9.64 4.03
CA VAL A 199 -5.32 9.35 4.09
C VAL A 199 -4.98 8.43 2.94
N GLY A 200 -4.29 8.95 1.93
CA GLY A 200 -3.91 8.19 0.74
C GLY A 200 -2.41 8.16 0.51
N MET A 201 -1.94 7.16 -0.22
CA MET A 201 -0.54 7.08 -0.63
C MET A 201 -0.38 7.63 -2.05
N TYR A 202 0.39 8.72 -2.19
CA TYR A 202 0.63 9.39 -3.47
C TYR A 202 2.10 9.78 -3.54
N ARG A 203 2.86 9.29 -4.52
CA ARG A 203 4.27 9.66 -4.71
C ARG A 203 4.43 11.17 -4.87
N MET A 204 5.58 11.70 -4.47
CA MET A 204 5.84 13.13 -4.52
C MET A 204 7.24 13.39 -5.06
N GLN A 205 7.34 13.98 -6.26
CA GLN A 205 8.62 14.40 -6.83
C GLN A 205 9.13 15.66 -6.14
N ILE A 206 10.40 15.68 -5.77
CA ILE A 206 11.05 16.86 -5.20
C ILE A 206 11.42 17.79 -6.36
N TYR A 207 10.94 19.04 -6.31
CA TYR A 207 11.33 20.09 -7.27
C TYR A 207 12.43 20.99 -6.71
N ASP A 208 12.34 21.32 -5.44
CA ASP A 208 13.30 22.18 -4.73
C ASP A 208 13.22 21.93 -3.21
N GLU A 209 13.81 22.82 -2.42
CA GLU A 209 13.88 22.67 -0.95
C GLU A 209 12.52 22.63 -0.25
N ARG A 210 11.47 23.20 -0.86
CA ARG A 210 10.16 23.42 -0.26
C ARG A 210 8.99 23.12 -1.18
N THR A 211 9.24 22.54 -2.34
CA THR A 211 8.19 22.28 -3.33
C THR A 211 8.29 20.87 -3.86
N THR A 212 7.14 20.19 -3.94
CA THR A 212 7.04 18.87 -4.57
C THR A 212 5.90 18.83 -5.59
N GLY A 213 5.92 17.85 -6.49
CA GLY A 213 4.73 17.40 -7.21
C GLY A 213 3.80 16.65 -6.26
N MET A 214 2.51 16.67 -6.55
CA MET A 214 1.51 15.88 -5.84
C MET A 214 0.77 14.99 -6.85
N HIS A 215 1.14 13.71 -6.91
CA HIS A 215 0.64 12.77 -7.93
C HIS A 215 -0.77 12.28 -7.61
N TRP A 216 -1.77 13.13 -7.80
CA TRP A 216 -3.18 12.79 -7.61
C TRP A 216 -3.81 12.24 -8.89
N GLN A 217 -3.90 10.93 -8.99
CA GLN A 217 -4.65 10.27 -10.07
C GLN A 217 -6.16 10.61 -9.97
N LEU A 218 -6.81 10.79 -11.13
CA LEU A 218 -8.18 11.29 -11.25
C LEU A 218 -9.23 10.54 -10.42
N GLN A 219 -9.06 9.23 -10.25
CA GLN A 219 -10.02 8.37 -9.54
C GLN A 219 -9.82 8.35 -8.02
N LYS A 220 -8.73 8.93 -7.51
CA LYS A 220 -8.40 8.89 -6.08
C LYS A 220 -9.16 9.97 -5.30
N VAL A 221 -9.41 9.67 -4.00
CA VAL A 221 -10.15 10.59 -3.10
C VAL A 221 -9.42 11.92 -2.95
N GLY A 222 -8.09 11.93 -2.83
CA GLY A 222 -7.32 13.18 -2.76
C GLY A 222 -7.53 14.09 -3.97
N ALA A 223 -7.62 13.52 -5.19
CA ALA A 223 -7.95 14.29 -6.39
C ALA A 223 -9.40 14.81 -6.37
N ARG A 224 -10.34 14.04 -5.79
CA ARG A 224 -11.74 14.47 -5.61
C ARG A 224 -11.82 15.69 -4.67
N HIS A 225 -11.13 15.63 -3.51
CA HIS A 225 -11.03 16.79 -2.62
C HIS A 225 -10.40 17.98 -3.34
N GLY A 226 -9.30 17.77 -4.06
CA GLY A 226 -8.63 18.82 -4.85
C GLY A 226 -9.59 19.54 -5.80
N ARG A 227 -10.44 18.83 -6.55
CA ARG A 227 -11.40 19.42 -7.48
C ARG A 227 -12.30 20.48 -6.79
N ARG A 228 -12.76 20.23 -5.55
CA ARG A 228 -13.58 21.20 -4.81
C ARG A 228 -12.81 22.48 -4.48
N TYR A 229 -11.52 22.36 -4.10
CA TYR A 229 -10.67 23.54 -3.88
C TYR A 229 -10.39 24.31 -5.18
N TYR A 230 -10.23 23.61 -6.32
CA TYR A 230 -10.12 24.23 -7.63
C TYR A 230 -11.40 24.99 -8.03
N GLU A 231 -12.59 24.46 -7.76
CA GLU A 231 -13.87 25.11 -8.00
C GLU A 231 -14.03 26.39 -7.16
N THR A 232 -13.63 26.34 -5.90
CA THR A 232 -13.72 27.48 -4.96
C THR A 232 -12.54 28.43 -5.06
N LYS A 233 -11.48 28.08 -5.80
CA LYS A 233 -10.22 28.83 -5.92
C LYS A 233 -9.57 29.16 -4.58
N THR A 234 -9.66 28.23 -3.64
CA THR A 234 -9.06 28.36 -2.31
C THR A 234 -7.87 27.43 -2.16
N LYS A 235 -6.84 27.85 -1.43
CA LYS A 235 -5.67 26.99 -1.15
C LYS A 235 -6.12 25.76 -0.39
N MET A 236 -5.72 24.58 -0.89
CA MET A 236 -6.02 23.29 -0.27
C MET A 236 -4.96 22.95 0.78
N PRO A 237 -5.29 22.85 2.06
CA PRO A 237 -4.34 22.37 3.05
C PRO A 237 -4.03 20.88 2.80
N VAL A 238 -2.76 20.54 2.88
CA VAL A 238 -2.27 19.15 2.74
C VAL A 238 -1.22 18.93 3.81
N SER A 239 -1.24 17.75 4.42
CA SER A 239 -0.19 17.31 5.33
C SER A 239 0.22 15.89 5.01
N VAL A 240 1.52 15.65 5.01
CA VAL A 240 2.12 14.36 4.68
C VAL A 240 2.84 13.85 5.91
N PHE A 241 2.62 12.61 6.29
CA PHE A 241 3.42 11.99 7.33
C PHE A 241 4.11 10.73 6.85
N LEU A 242 5.22 10.42 7.48
CA LEU A 242 6.06 9.27 7.20
C LEU A 242 6.39 8.57 8.54
N GLY A 243 6.39 7.23 8.54
CA GLY A 243 6.71 6.46 9.73
C GLY A 243 5.60 6.41 10.77
N GLY A 244 5.96 6.25 12.03
CA GLY A 244 5.03 5.95 13.12
C GLY A 244 4.73 4.45 13.24
N ASP A 245 3.45 4.08 13.34
CA ASP A 245 3.06 2.69 13.32
C ASP A 245 3.08 2.14 11.88
N PRO A 246 3.67 0.95 11.63
CA PRO A 246 3.81 0.39 10.28
C PRO A 246 2.47 0.06 9.61
N VAL A 247 1.36 0.04 10.35
CA VAL A 247 0.02 -0.16 9.78
C VAL A 247 -0.47 1.05 8.96
N TYR A 248 0.08 2.25 9.17
CA TYR A 248 -0.41 3.45 8.49
C TYR A 248 -0.24 3.41 6.97
N PRO A 249 0.93 3.05 6.41
CA PRO A 249 1.08 2.90 4.96
C PRO A 249 0.11 1.87 4.38
N PHE A 250 -0.13 0.77 5.07
CA PHE A 250 -1.12 -0.24 4.68
C PHE A 250 -2.54 0.37 4.63
N CYS A 251 -2.96 1.10 5.69
CA CYS A 251 -4.28 1.73 5.72
C CYS A 251 -4.43 2.81 4.63
N ALA A 252 -3.37 3.57 4.32
CA ALA A 252 -3.37 4.57 3.25
C ALA A 252 -3.53 3.98 1.84
N THR A 253 -3.33 2.66 1.68
CA THR A 253 -3.56 1.94 0.41
C THR A 253 -4.83 1.08 0.43
N ALA A 254 -5.48 0.93 1.58
CA ALA A 254 -6.65 0.08 1.74
C ALA A 254 -7.85 0.57 0.91
N PRO A 255 -8.56 -0.32 0.20
CA PRO A 255 -9.72 0.05 -0.61
C PRO A 255 -10.97 0.25 0.25
N LEU A 256 -10.94 1.24 1.14
CA LEU A 256 -12.07 1.58 1.99
C LEU A 256 -13.21 2.21 1.18
N PRO A 257 -14.47 1.97 1.56
CA PRO A 257 -15.59 2.73 1.05
C PRO A 257 -15.44 4.22 1.35
N ASP A 258 -15.99 5.06 0.46
CA ASP A 258 -16.04 6.51 0.65
C ASP A 258 -16.66 6.88 2.02
N GLY A 259 -16.09 7.88 2.66
CA GLY A 259 -16.53 8.36 3.98
C GLY A 259 -16.01 7.56 5.18
N LEU A 260 -15.22 6.50 4.95
CA LEU A 260 -14.52 5.79 6.03
C LEU A 260 -13.07 6.30 6.15
N ASP A 261 -12.76 6.88 7.30
CA ASP A 261 -11.44 7.37 7.65
C ASP A 261 -10.45 6.21 7.84
N GLU A 262 -9.33 6.25 7.16
CA GLU A 262 -8.27 5.24 7.24
C GLU A 262 -7.71 5.08 8.66
N PHE A 263 -7.80 6.11 9.49
CA PHE A 263 -7.42 6.01 10.91
C PHE A 263 -8.40 5.18 11.74
N LEU A 264 -9.65 5.00 11.29
CA LEU A 264 -10.57 4.03 11.91
C LEU A 264 -10.06 2.60 11.70
N LEU A 265 -9.67 2.28 10.47
CA LEU A 265 -9.07 0.98 10.15
C LEU A 265 -7.76 0.78 10.93
N ALA A 266 -6.89 1.78 10.95
CA ALA A 266 -5.63 1.72 11.68
C ALA A 266 -5.85 1.49 13.19
N GLY A 267 -6.78 2.19 13.81
CA GLY A 267 -7.13 2.00 15.22
C GLY A 267 -7.68 0.59 15.51
N TYR A 268 -8.51 0.07 14.62
CA TYR A 268 -9.02 -1.30 14.70
C TYR A 268 -7.90 -2.34 14.61
N LEU A 269 -7.03 -2.26 13.60
CA LEU A 269 -5.94 -3.20 13.38
C LEU A 269 -4.91 -3.16 14.52
N ARG A 270 -4.59 -1.97 15.01
CA ARG A 270 -3.65 -1.77 16.13
C ARG A 270 -4.20 -2.25 17.48
N LYS A 271 -5.51 -2.43 17.60
CA LYS A 271 -6.21 -2.59 18.90
C LYS A 271 -5.89 -1.44 19.86
N LYS A 272 -5.57 -0.26 19.32
CA LYS A 272 -5.21 0.96 20.06
C LYS A 272 -5.58 2.17 19.21
N SER A 273 -6.32 3.12 19.79
CA SER A 273 -6.70 4.35 19.08
C SER A 273 -5.48 5.06 18.50
N VAL A 274 -5.63 5.58 17.27
CA VAL A 274 -4.63 6.48 16.70
C VAL A 274 -4.71 7.81 17.44
N GLU A 275 -3.61 8.22 18.05
CA GLU A 275 -3.49 9.55 18.63
C GLU A 275 -3.07 10.52 17.52
N LEU A 276 -3.85 11.58 17.36
CA LEU A 276 -3.64 12.62 16.34
C LEU A 276 -3.27 13.94 17.00
N VAL A 277 -2.35 14.66 16.37
CA VAL A 277 -2.02 16.04 16.76
C VAL A 277 -2.39 16.99 15.62
N LYS A 278 -2.84 18.21 15.95
CA LYS A 278 -3.01 19.27 14.97
C LYS A 278 -1.67 19.62 14.34
N CYS A 279 -1.68 19.91 13.06
CA CYS A 279 -0.53 20.46 12.35
C CYS A 279 -0.13 21.84 12.88
N GLU A 280 1.05 22.32 12.52
CA GLU A 280 1.63 23.58 12.98
C GLU A 280 1.19 24.77 12.13
N THR A 281 0.85 24.53 10.86
CA THR A 281 0.60 25.57 9.86
C THR A 281 -0.73 25.44 9.14
N ASN A 282 -1.49 24.36 9.40
CA ASN A 282 -2.84 24.17 8.87
C ASN A 282 -3.74 23.40 9.87
N ASP A 283 -5.03 23.27 9.56
CA ASP A 283 -6.03 22.65 10.45
C ASP A 283 -6.16 21.12 10.30
N LEU A 284 -5.24 20.48 9.62
CA LEU A 284 -5.22 19.03 9.51
C LEU A 284 -4.63 18.39 10.77
N GLU A 285 -4.86 17.10 10.91
CA GLU A 285 -4.37 16.30 12.02
C GLU A 285 -3.62 15.09 11.47
N VAL A 286 -2.48 14.79 12.10
CA VAL A 286 -1.57 13.69 11.71
C VAL A 286 -1.26 12.80 12.92
N PRO A 287 -0.80 11.56 12.74
CA PRO A 287 -0.42 10.71 13.85
C PRO A 287 0.66 11.34 14.74
N ALA A 288 0.37 11.39 16.04
CA ALA A 288 1.26 11.98 17.04
C ALA A 288 2.64 11.29 17.13
N ASN A 289 2.72 10.04 16.66
CA ASN A 289 3.91 9.20 16.68
C ASN A 289 4.60 9.08 15.30
N ALA A 290 4.22 9.87 14.30
CA ALA A 290 4.90 9.89 13.01
C ALA A 290 6.39 10.24 13.17
N ASP A 291 7.23 9.72 12.29
CA ASP A 291 8.66 10.06 12.27
C ASP A 291 8.89 11.43 11.65
N PHE A 292 8.21 11.72 10.54
CA PHE A 292 8.24 13.01 9.85
C PHE A 292 6.82 13.48 9.54
N VAL A 293 6.61 14.79 9.59
CA VAL A 293 5.41 15.47 9.09
C VAL A 293 5.84 16.63 8.20
N ILE A 294 5.28 16.70 7.01
CA ILE A 294 5.50 17.75 6.03
C ILE A 294 4.16 18.45 5.79
N GLU A 295 4.04 19.70 6.20
CA GLU A 295 2.81 20.47 6.14
C GLU A 295 2.88 21.52 5.06
N GLY A 296 1.75 21.82 4.43
CA GLY A 296 1.70 22.83 3.40
C GLY A 296 0.34 22.94 2.71
N PHE A 297 0.38 23.38 1.47
CA PHE A 297 -0.82 23.60 0.67
C PHE A 297 -0.57 23.35 -0.83
N VAL A 298 -1.65 23.09 -1.55
CA VAL A 298 -1.73 23.17 -3.01
C VAL A 298 -2.51 24.46 -3.36
N ASP A 299 -1.98 25.25 -4.29
CA ASP A 299 -2.62 26.49 -4.76
C ASP A 299 -3.32 26.27 -6.12
N PRO A 300 -4.66 26.25 -6.16
CA PRO A 300 -5.41 26.16 -7.42
C PRO A 300 -5.20 27.32 -8.39
N GLY A 301 -4.62 28.43 -7.94
CA GLY A 301 -4.30 29.59 -8.76
C GLY A 301 -3.02 29.44 -9.59
N GLU A 302 -2.21 28.41 -9.29
CA GLU A 302 -0.95 28.14 -9.98
C GLU A 302 -1.11 27.18 -11.15
N PRO A 303 -0.25 27.30 -12.19
CA PRO A 303 -0.21 26.29 -13.25
C PRO A 303 0.30 24.95 -12.71
N LEU A 304 -0.23 23.86 -13.28
CA LEU A 304 0.29 22.53 -13.01
C LEU A 304 1.75 22.42 -13.48
N ARG A 305 2.56 21.63 -12.75
CA ARG A 305 3.98 21.41 -13.06
C ARG A 305 4.22 20.01 -13.57
N SER A 306 5.22 19.84 -14.43
CA SER A 306 5.62 18.53 -14.94
C SER A 306 6.21 17.68 -13.81
N GLU A 307 5.70 16.46 -13.66
CA GLU A 307 6.14 15.42 -12.73
C GLU A 307 6.53 14.19 -13.55
N GLY A 308 7.58 13.53 -13.15
CA GLY A 308 8.11 12.34 -13.82
C GLY A 308 9.30 12.66 -14.76
N PRO A 309 9.79 11.65 -15.50
CA PRO A 309 9.36 10.25 -15.46
C PRO A 309 9.57 9.60 -14.08
N PHE A 310 8.87 8.49 -13.83
CA PHE A 310 9.06 7.70 -12.63
C PHE A 310 8.99 6.21 -12.95
N GLY A 311 9.99 5.43 -12.51
CA GLY A 311 9.99 3.97 -12.62
C GLY A 311 8.95 3.40 -11.65
N ASP A 312 7.84 2.89 -12.20
CA ASP A 312 6.64 2.56 -11.42
C ASP A 312 6.42 1.05 -11.27
N HIS A 313 5.42 0.68 -10.47
CA HIS A 313 5.08 -0.72 -10.12
C HIS A 313 4.71 -1.60 -11.32
N THR A 314 4.39 -1.00 -12.46
CA THR A 314 4.17 -1.73 -13.72
C THR A 314 5.45 -2.32 -14.31
N GLY A 315 6.62 -1.98 -13.76
CA GLY A 315 7.93 -2.33 -14.32
C GLY A 315 8.39 -1.44 -15.46
N TYR A 316 7.63 -0.38 -15.74
CA TYR A 316 7.90 0.60 -16.79
C TYR A 316 7.91 2.02 -16.22
N TYR A 317 8.57 2.95 -16.90
CA TYR A 317 8.50 4.36 -16.53
C TYR A 317 7.15 4.94 -16.94
N THR A 318 6.54 5.69 -16.01
CA THR A 318 5.47 6.63 -16.38
C THR A 318 6.07 7.83 -17.07
N LEU A 319 5.40 8.31 -18.11
CA LEU A 319 5.83 9.52 -18.82
C LEU A 319 5.58 10.75 -17.94
N PRO A 320 6.29 11.87 -18.22
CA PRO A 320 6.02 13.13 -17.55
C PRO A 320 4.57 13.58 -17.78
N GLU A 321 3.89 13.96 -16.72
CA GLU A 321 2.53 14.48 -16.73
C GLU A 321 2.42 15.73 -15.85
N LEU A 322 1.33 16.47 -15.98
CA LEU A 322 1.10 17.70 -15.26
C LEU A 322 0.33 17.44 -13.95
N TYR A 323 0.93 17.81 -12.83
CA TYR A 323 0.33 17.69 -11.49
C TYR A 323 0.44 18.99 -10.70
N PRO A 324 -0.41 19.17 -9.65
CA PRO A 324 -0.31 20.32 -8.76
C PRO A 324 1.05 20.35 -8.04
N ALA A 325 1.55 21.55 -7.80
CA ALA A 325 2.66 21.76 -6.88
C ALA A 325 2.16 21.81 -5.43
N PHE A 326 2.89 21.13 -4.54
CA PHE A 326 2.66 21.18 -3.09
C PHE A 326 3.75 22.04 -2.45
N HIS A 327 3.34 23.14 -1.81
CA HIS A 327 4.21 24.12 -1.16
C HIS A 327 4.30 23.85 0.32
N ILE A 328 5.51 23.67 0.82
CA ILE A 328 5.78 23.28 2.20
C ILE A 328 5.90 24.50 3.08
N THR A 329 5.16 24.49 4.18
CA THR A 329 5.13 25.57 5.20
C THR A 329 5.77 25.17 6.53
N ALA A 330 5.86 23.85 6.79
CA ALA A 330 6.61 23.33 7.93
C ALA A 330 7.06 21.88 7.69
N ILE A 331 8.18 21.53 8.32
CA ILE A 331 8.61 20.12 8.50
C ILE A 331 8.81 19.91 9.99
N THR A 332 8.17 18.87 10.55
CA THR A 332 8.39 18.44 11.92
C THR A 332 8.82 16.99 11.97
N HIS A 333 9.60 16.61 12.98
CA HIS A 333 10.06 15.23 13.08
C HIS A 333 10.46 14.83 14.52
N ARG A 334 10.57 13.53 14.72
CA ARG A 334 11.19 12.96 15.92
C ARG A 334 12.70 13.21 15.89
N LYS A 335 13.33 13.34 17.06
CA LYS A 335 14.79 13.43 17.17
C LYS A 335 15.51 12.17 16.70
N ASP A 336 14.89 11.01 16.94
CA ASP A 336 15.41 9.69 16.59
C ASP A 336 14.71 9.08 15.35
N ALA A 337 14.21 9.92 14.44
CA ALA A 337 13.47 9.49 13.27
C ALA A 337 14.26 8.52 12.37
N ILE A 338 13.55 7.54 11.80
CA ILE A 338 14.04 6.70 10.70
C ILE A 338 13.19 7.04 9.49
N TYR A 339 13.81 7.34 8.35
CA TYR A 339 13.11 7.64 7.12
C TYR A 339 12.59 6.34 6.48
N PRO A 340 11.27 6.12 6.39
CA PRO A 340 10.72 4.97 5.70
C PRO A 340 10.65 5.23 4.20
N ALA A 341 11.11 4.26 3.42
CA ALA A 341 11.07 4.30 1.97
C ALA A 341 10.59 2.97 1.39
N THR A 342 10.14 3.00 0.16
CA THR A 342 9.93 1.82 -0.68
C THR A 342 10.43 2.10 -2.09
N ILE A 343 10.61 1.06 -2.87
CA ILE A 343 10.77 1.15 -4.32
C ILE A 343 9.74 0.28 -5.00
N VAL A 344 9.37 0.68 -6.18
CA VAL A 344 8.52 -0.08 -7.09
C VAL A 344 9.24 -0.28 -8.42
N GLY A 345 8.85 -1.27 -9.20
CA GLY A 345 9.49 -1.63 -10.46
C GLY A 345 9.01 -2.98 -10.94
N MET A 346 9.87 -3.74 -11.63
CA MET A 346 9.52 -5.09 -12.05
C MET A 346 9.23 -5.97 -10.81
N PRO A 347 8.04 -6.60 -10.72
CA PRO A 347 7.67 -7.39 -9.55
C PRO A 347 8.49 -8.70 -9.41
N PRO A 348 8.49 -9.36 -8.21
CA PRO A 348 7.81 -8.91 -7.00
C PRO A 348 8.61 -7.84 -6.25
N MET A 349 7.91 -6.88 -5.64
CA MET A 349 8.46 -5.89 -4.72
C MET A 349 7.58 -5.74 -3.47
N GLU A 350 7.82 -4.76 -2.62
CA GLU A 350 7.10 -4.57 -1.36
C GLU A 350 5.59 -4.36 -1.56
N ASP A 351 5.19 -3.66 -2.61
CA ASP A 351 3.83 -3.39 -3.03
C ASP A 351 3.01 -4.67 -3.32
N PHE A 352 3.64 -5.71 -3.85
CA PHE A 352 3.01 -7.02 -4.05
C PHE A 352 2.49 -7.60 -2.71
N TYR A 353 3.26 -7.50 -1.64
CA TYR A 353 2.87 -8.00 -0.32
C TYR A 353 1.79 -7.13 0.32
N ILE A 354 1.86 -5.81 0.14
CA ILE A 354 0.83 -4.86 0.61
C ILE A 354 -0.50 -5.12 -0.11
N GLY A 355 -0.47 -5.25 -1.43
CA GLY A 355 -1.65 -5.53 -2.25
C GLY A 355 -2.27 -6.90 -1.93
N GLY A 356 -1.44 -7.94 -1.80
CA GLY A 356 -1.89 -9.28 -1.41
C GLY A 356 -2.53 -9.31 -0.02
N ALA A 357 -1.96 -8.60 0.95
CA ALA A 357 -2.55 -8.46 2.28
C ALA A 357 -3.90 -7.73 2.24
N SER A 358 -4.02 -6.70 1.40
CA SER A 358 -5.30 -5.98 1.21
C SER A 358 -6.39 -6.91 0.69
N VAL A 359 -6.11 -7.68 -0.37
CA VAL A 359 -7.10 -8.62 -0.93
C VAL A 359 -7.53 -9.66 0.10
N LYS A 360 -6.58 -10.23 0.85
CA LYS A 360 -6.90 -11.20 1.91
C LYS A 360 -7.74 -10.59 3.02
N LEU A 361 -7.39 -9.39 3.49
CA LEU A 361 -8.13 -8.70 4.55
C LEU A 361 -9.57 -8.41 4.12
N PHE A 362 -9.79 -8.01 2.86
CA PHE A 362 -11.10 -7.66 2.34
C PHE A 362 -11.86 -8.84 1.70
N LEU A 363 -11.27 -10.05 1.62
CA LEU A 363 -11.92 -11.25 1.09
C LEU A 363 -13.30 -11.54 1.72
N PRO A 364 -13.52 -11.35 3.04
CA PRO A 364 -14.87 -11.49 3.62
C PRO A 364 -15.91 -10.58 3.01
N ILE A 365 -15.55 -9.36 2.60
CA ILE A 365 -16.46 -8.41 1.91
C ILE A 365 -16.82 -8.92 0.52
N PHE A 366 -15.82 -9.42 -0.24
CA PHE A 366 -16.10 -10.06 -1.53
C PHE A 366 -17.08 -11.24 -1.38
N LYS A 367 -16.89 -12.07 -0.36
CA LYS A 367 -17.76 -13.23 -0.08
C LYS A 367 -19.18 -12.85 0.37
N MET A 368 -19.42 -11.65 0.87
CA MET A 368 -20.77 -11.17 1.16
C MET A 368 -21.57 -10.95 -0.11
N ASN A 369 -20.94 -10.41 -1.16
CA ASN A 369 -21.58 -10.17 -2.46
C ASN A 369 -21.56 -11.42 -3.35
N PHE A 370 -20.52 -12.24 -3.23
CA PHE A 370 -20.25 -13.42 -4.04
C PHE A 370 -19.89 -14.61 -3.14
N PRO A 371 -20.89 -15.25 -2.48
CA PRO A 371 -20.65 -16.32 -1.51
C PRO A 371 -19.99 -17.56 -2.11
N GLU A 372 -20.03 -17.73 -3.44
CA GLU A 372 -19.34 -18.77 -4.17
C GLU A 372 -17.82 -18.59 -4.24
N ILE A 373 -17.27 -17.39 -4.03
CA ILE A 373 -15.83 -17.16 -4.02
C ILE A 373 -15.22 -17.91 -2.83
N VAL A 374 -14.21 -18.73 -3.14
CA VAL A 374 -13.42 -19.44 -2.13
C VAL A 374 -12.19 -18.62 -1.77
N ASP A 375 -11.43 -18.18 -2.78
CA ASP A 375 -10.23 -17.36 -2.58
C ASP A 375 -9.94 -16.48 -3.81
N ILE A 376 -9.12 -15.43 -3.60
CA ILE A 376 -8.66 -14.49 -4.63
C ILE A 376 -7.17 -14.29 -4.47
N ALA A 377 -6.43 -14.32 -5.57
CA ALA A 377 -5.01 -13.96 -5.60
C ALA A 377 -4.72 -12.92 -6.67
N LEU A 378 -3.78 -12.05 -6.37
CA LEU A 378 -3.19 -11.07 -7.29
C LEU A 378 -1.72 -11.48 -7.50
N PRO A 379 -1.40 -12.26 -8.55
CA PRO A 379 -0.05 -12.72 -8.77
C PRO A 379 0.91 -11.56 -9.10
N ALA A 380 2.17 -11.72 -8.72
CA ALA A 380 3.20 -10.71 -8.94
C ALA A 380 3.35 -10.35 -10.41
N GLU A 381 3.26 -11.33 -11.29
CA GLU A 381 3.34 -11.19 -12.76
C GLU A 381 2.24 -10.30 -13.33
N GLY A 382 1.13 -10.15 -12.60
CA GLY A 382 0.03 -9.25 -12.94
C GLY A 382 0.13 -7.89 -12.26
N VAL A 383 1.29 -7.52 -11.74
CA VAL A 383 1.55 -6.27 -11.00
C VAL A 383 0.46 -5.98 -9.96
N PHE A 384 0.04 -7.01 -9.23
CA PHE A 384 -0.98 -7.08 -8.17
C PHE A 384 -2.35 -6.45 -8.51
N HIS A 385 -2.66 -6.08 -9.75
CA HIS A 385 -4.00 -5.64 -10.15
C HIS A 385 -4.39 -5.98 -11.59
N ASN A 386 -3.44 -6.11 -12.53
CA ASN A 386 -3.76 -6.41 -13.93
C ASN A 386 -4.27 -7.84 -14.14
N LEU A 387 -3.81 -8.80 -13.33
CA LEU A 387 -4.20 -10.20 -13.37
C LEU A 387 -4.79 -10.63 -12.03
N VAL A 388 -5.95 -11.27 -12.08
CA VAL A 388 -6.66 -11.76 -10.91
C VAL A 388 -6.99 -13.23 -11.10
N PHE A 389 -6.65 -14.05 -10.14
CA PHE A 389 -7.09 -15.44 -10.05
C PHE A 389 -8.17 -15.58 -8.99
N VAL A 390 -9.27 -16.25 -9.33
CA VAL A 390 -10.41 -16.44 -8.43
C VAL A 390 -10.83 -17.90 -8.42
N SER A 391 -10.82 -18.54 -7.26
CA SER A 391 -11.42 -19.86 -7.11
C SER A 391 -12.87 -19.75 -6.64
N ILE A 392 -13.75 -20.52 -7.26
CA ILE A 392 -15.18 -20.52 -6.93
C ILE A 392 -15.74 -21.92 -6.73
N LYS A 393 -16.75 -22.03 -5.87
CA LYS A 393 -17.61 -23.20 -5.77
C LYS A 393 -18.77 -23.05 -6.77
N LYS A 394 -18.54 -23.48 -8.01
CA LYS A 394 -19.54 -23.38 -9.07
C LYS A 394 -20.69 -24.35 -8.84
N THR A 395 -21.94 -23.89 -8.96
CA THR A 395 -23.17 -24.66 -8.72
C THR A 395 -24.18 -24.58 -9.85
N TYR A 396 -24.03 -23.62 -10.78
CA TYR A 396 -24.88 -23.43 -11.94
C TYR A 396 -24.08 -22.89 -13.13
N PRO A 397 -24.59 -23.07 -14.38
CA PRO A 397 -23.88 -22.61 -15.56
C PRO A 397 -23.72 -21.09 -15.60
N MET A 398 -22.64 -20.62 -16.24
CA MET A 398 -22.29 -19.21 -16.41
C MET A 398 -21.95 -18.45 -15.10
N GLN A 399 -21.78 -19.15 -13.98
CA GLN A 399 -21.48 -18.51 -12.69
C GLN A 399 -20.10 -17.82 -12.67
N ALA A 400 -19.12 -18.35 -13.41
CA ALA A 400 -17.82 -17.71 -13.58
C ALA A 400 -17.96 -16.31 -14.24
N TYR A 401 -18.84 -16.16 -15.22
CA TYR A 401 -19.10 -14.88 -15.88
C TYR A 401 -19.75 -13.87 -14.92
N LYS A 402 -20.65 -14.32 -14.05
CA LYS A 402 -21.19 -13.47 -12.96
C LYS A 402 -20.08 -12.90 -12.11
N ILE A 403 -19.09 -13.72 -11.74
CA ILE A 403 -17.95 -13.29 -10.90
C ILE A 403 -17.09 -12.27 -11.65
N MET A 404 -16.72 -12.54 -12.91
CA MET A 404 -15.91 -11.62 -13.71
C MET A 404 -16.58 -10.24 -13.83
N HIS A 405 -17.86 -10.20 -14.22
CA HIS A 405 -18.62 -8.95 -14.32
C HIS A 405 -18.76 -8.22 -12.98
N GLY A 406 -19.01 -8.97 -11.90
CA GLY A 406 -19.14 -8.42 -10.57
C GLY A 406 -17.84 -7.78 -10.06
N LEU A 407 -16.72 -8.45 -10.23
CA LEU A 407 -15.41 -7.93 -9.83
C LEU A 407 -15.04 -6.67 -10.63
N TRP A 408 -15.24 -6.65 -11.94
CA TRP A 408 -14.98 -5.45 -12.76
C TRP A 408 -15.87 -4.25 -12.40
N GLY A 409 -17.02 -4.46 -11.77
CA GLY A 409 -17.88 -3.40 -11.24
C GLY A 409 -17.60 -3.00 -9.80
N MET A 410 -16.57 -3.56 -9.14
CA MET A 410 -16.41 -3.45 -7.69
C MET A 410 -15.11 -2.74 -7.26
N GLY A 411 -15.21 -1.49 -6.81
CA GLY A 411 -14.11 -0.74 -6.23
C GLY A 411 -12.85 -0.75 -7.09
N GLN A 412 -11.68 -0.98 -6.47
CA GLN A 412 -10.40 -1.02 -7.19
C GLN A 412 -10.23 -2.25 -8.11
N MET A 413 -11.06 -3.30 -7.96
CA MET A 413 -11.06 -4.43 -8.89
C MET A 413 -11.45 -4.02 -10.31
N MET A 414 -12.06 -2.84 -10.50
CA MET A 414 -12.35 -2.28 -11.81
C MET A 414 -11.10 -2.08 -12.68
N PHE A 415 -9.91 -1.99 -12.09
CA PHE A 415 -8.65 -1.83 -12.83
C PHE A 415 -8.10 -3.14 -13.40
N SER A 416 -8.60 -4.30 -12.95
CA SER A 416 -8.12 -5.60 -13.42
C SER A 416 -8.38 -5.80 -14.90
N LYS A 417 -7.32 -6.17 -15.66
CA LYS A 417 -7.39 -6.44 -17.11
C LYS A 417 -7.80 -7.88 -17.38
N TYR A 418 -7.20 -8.81 -16.65
CA TYR A 418 -7.37 -10.24 -16.83
C TYR A 418 -7.94 -10.86 -15.55
N ILE A 419 -9.02 -11.62 -15.70
CA ILE A 419 -9.59 -12.43 -14.61
C ILE A 419 -9.66 -13.87 -15.06
N VAL A 420 -9.03 -14.77 -14.34
CA VAL A 420 -9.12 -16.22 -14.55
C VAL A 420 -9.89 -16.82 -13.38
N VAL A 421 -11.01 -17.47 -13.69
CA VAL A 421 -11.84 -18.15 -12.69
C VAL A 421 -11.58 -19.66 -12.76
N VAL A 422 -11.26 -20.28 -11.62
CA VAL A 422 -10.96 -21.71 -11.47
C VAL A 422 -11.88 -22.37 -10.46
N ASP A 423 -11.87 -23.70 -10.40
CA ASP A 423 -12.63 -24.48 -9.42
C ASP A 423 -12.12 -24.28 -7.98
N ALA A 424 -12.95 -24.58 -7.01
CA ALA A 424 -12.69 -24.38 -5.57
C ALA A 424 -11.50 -25.19 -5.02
N ASP A 425 -11.08 -26.26 -5.69
CA ASP A 425 -9.98 -27.13 -5.30
C ASP A 425 -8.63 -26.71 -5.89
N VAL A 426 -8.59 -25.62 -6.67
CA VAL A 426 -7.37 -25.05 -7.25
C VAL A 426 -6.78 -23.99 -6.33
N ASN A 427 -5.50 -24.09 -6.04
CA ASN A 427 -4.78 -23.10 -5.25
C ASN A 427 -4.43 -21.87 -6.11
N VAL A 428 -5.19 -20.80 -5.95
CA VAL A 428 -5.00 -19.53 -6.70
C VAL A 428 -3.68 -18.80 -6.38
N HIS A 429 -3.01 -19.16 -5.27
CA HIS A 429 -1.68 -18.63 -4.95
C HIS A 429 -0.53 -19.41 -5.61
N ASN A 430 -0.84 -20.50 -6.33
CA ASN A 430 0.10 -21.22 -7.16
C ASN A 430 -0.15 -20.91 -8.64
N THR A 431 0.55 -19.92 -9.17
CA THR A 431 0.42 -19.47 -10.57
C THR A 431 0.55 -20.64 -11.56
N SER A 432 1.49 -21.56 -11.33
CA SER A 432 1.68 -22.73 -12.22
C SER A 432 0.46 -23.67 -12.23
N GLU A 433 -0.19 -23.87 -11.09
CA GLU A 433 -1.41 -24.68 -10.99
C GLU A 433 -2.58 -24.01 -11.71
N VAL A 434 -2.75 -22.70 -11.53
CA VAL A 434 -3.78 -21.94 -12.24
C VAL A 434 -3.57 -21.98 -13.76
N LEU A 435 -2.33 -21.78 -14.22
CA LEU A 435 -1.99 -21.88 -15.65
C LEU A 435 -2.23 -23.28 -16.21
N PHE A 436 -1.94 -24.34 -15.44
CA PHE A 436 -2.29 -25.71 -15.84
C PHE A 436 -3.80 -25.84 -16.07
N HIS A 437 -4.63 -25.40 -15.13
CA HIS A 437 -6.09 -25.47 -15.28
C HIS A 437 -6.61 -24.55 -16.39
N LEU A 438 -6.02 -23.39 -16.59
CA LEU A 438 -6.31 -22.50 -17.70
C LEU A 438 -6.11 -23.24 -19.03
N CYS A 439 -4.96 -23.86 -19.24
CA CYS A 439 -4.64 -24.55 -20.48
C CYS A 439 -5.47 -25.85 -20.67
N ALA A 440 -5.72 -26.58 -19.57
CA ALA A 440 -6.40 -27.87 -19.64
C ALA A 440 -7.93 -27.76 -19.76
N ASN A 441 -8.53 -26.73 -19.17
CA ASN A 441 -9.99 -26.65 -19.00
C ASN A 441 -10.70 -25.71 -19.98
N THR A 442 -9.96 -24.93 -20.78
CA THR A 442 -10.57 -23.90 -21.62
C THR A 442 -10.53 -24.24 -23.10
N ASP A 443 -11.62 -23.89 -23.78
CA ASP A 443 -11.65 -23.61 -25.21
C ASP A 443 -11.69 -22.07 -25.33
N PRO A 444 -10.64 -21.44 -25.91
CA PRO A 444 -10.50 -19.97 -25.84
C PRO A 444 -11.71 -19.20 -26.38
N GLN A 445 -12.38 -19.72 -27.40
CA GLN A 445 -13.55 -19.05 -27.98
C GLN A 445 -14.80 -19.21 -27.12
N ARG A 446 -15.02 -20.38 -26.54
CA ARG A 446 -16.18 -20.68 -25.71
C ARG A 446 -16.08 -20.02 -24.31
N ASP A 447 -14.89 -20.02 -23.73
CA ASP A 447 -14.67 -19.78 -22.30
C ASP A 447 -14.12 -18.37 -22.00
N SER A 448 -13.99 -17.52 -23.03
CA SER A 448 -13.48 -16.17 -22.87
C SER A 448 -14.56 -15.12 -23.09
N ILE A 449 -14.43 -14.00 -22.37
CA ILE A 449 -15.22 -12.81 -22.57
C ILE A 449 -14.34 -11.58 -22.69
N PHE A 450 -14.57 -10.78 -23.74
CA PHE A 450 -13.98 -9.44 -23.88
C PHE A 450 -14.99 -8.39 -23.52
N THR A 451 -14.58 -7.41 -22.73
CA THR A 451 -15.40 -6.23 -22.41
C THR A 451 -14.51 -4.99 -22.35
N LYS A 452 -15.08 -3.82 -22.04
CA LYS A 452 -14.39 -2.55 -21.88
C LYS A 452 -14.68 -1.98 -20.50
N GLY A 453 -13.76 -1.19 -19.99
CA GLY A 453 -13.96 -0.52 -18.72
C GLY A 453 -12.75 0.33 -18.29
N PRO A 454 -12.80 0.88 -17.07
CA PRO A 454 -11.69 1.62 -16.52
C PRO A 454 -10.43 0.75 -16.45
N SER A 455 -9.27 1.33 -16.77
CA SER A 455 -7.95 0.75 -16.55
C SER A 455 -7.16 1.62 -15.57
N ASP A 456 -6.08 1.08 -15.03
CA ASP A 456 -5.15 1.90 -14.26
C ASP A 456 -4.55 2.98 -15.17
N VAL A 457 -4.38 4.19 -14.65
CA VAL A 457 -3.78 5.31 -15.40
C VAL A 457 -2.32 5.05 -15.78
N LEU A 458 -1.65 4.14 -15.06
CA LEU A 458 -0.27 3.74 -15.30
C LEU A 458 -0.16 2.59 -16.31
N ASP A 459 -1.27 2.11 -16.85
CA ASP A 459 -1.27 1.05 -17.87
C ASP A 459 -0.88 1.62 -19.23
N HIS A 460 0.40 1.49 -19.57
CA HIS A 460 0.98 1.96 -20.83
C HIS A 460 0.55 1.16 -22.07
N ALA A 461 -0.08 -0.01 -21.89
CA ALA A 461 -0.50 -0.86 -23.00
C ALA A 461 -1.87 -0.48 -23.59
N THR A 462 -2.63 0.41 -22.91
CA THR A 462 -3.88 0.94 -23.45
C THR A 462 -3.62 2.15 -24.33
N SER A 463 -4.41 2.32 -25.40
CA SER A 463 -4.31 3.48 -26.29
C SER A 463 -4.88 4.76 -25.69
N GLU A 464 -5.75 4.64 -24.72
CA GLU A 464 -6.42 5.72 -24.01
C GLU A 464 -6.09 5.64 -22.51
N ILE A 465 -5.79 6.79 -21.88
CA ILE A 465 -5.53 6.85 -20.45
C ILE A 465 -6.78 6.45 -19.67
N ALA A 466 -6.63 5.60 -18.66
CA ALA A 466 -7.68 5.14 -17.76
C ALA A 466 -8.83 4.38 -18.43
N SER A 467 -8.68 3.95 -19.70
CA SER A 467 -9.70 3.21 -20.43
C SER A 467 -9.09 2.10 -21.27
N GLY A 468 -9.63 0.89 -21.18
CA GLY A 468 -9.07 -0.24 -21.91
C GLY A 468 -10.02 -1.43 -22.05
N SER A 469 -9.50 -2.48 -22.70
CA SER A 469 -10.18 -3.76 -22.83
C SER A 469 -9.89 -4.66 -21.65
N LYS A 470 -10.78 -5.61 -21.40
CA LYS A 470 -10.68 -6.62 -20.35
C LYS A 470 -10.95 -7.99 -20.93
N LEU A 471 -10.23 -8.99 -20.41
CA LEU A 471 -10.39 -10.40 -20.77
C LEU A 471 -10.69 -11.22 -19.52
N GLY A 472 -11.84 -11.90 -19.52
CA GLY A 472 -12.17 -12.89 -18.50
C GLY A 472 -12.15 -14.29 -19.09
N ILE A 473 -11.68 -15.27 -18.32
CA ILE A 473 -11.56 -16.66 -18.74
C ILE A 473 -12.18 -17.57 -17.68
N ASP A 474 -13.14 -18.38 -18.09
CA ASP A 474 -13.72 -19.45 -17.27
C ASP A 474 -12.89 -20.74 -17.42
N ALA A 475 -11.92 -20.93 -16.53
CA ALA A 475 -11.10 -22.12 -16.44
C ALA A 475 -11.65 -23.19 -15.47
N THR A 476 -12.92 -23.10 -15.09
CA THR A 476 -13.57 -24.12 -14.26
C THR A 476 -13.97 -25.32 -15.11
N LYS A 477 -14.25 -26.46 -14.48
CA LYS A 477 -14.89 -27.62 -15.13
C LYS A 477 -16.23 -27.20 -15.70
N LYS A 478 -16.50 -27.66 -16.92
CA LYS A 478 -17.78 -27.36 -17.59
C LYS A 478 -18.91 -28.26 -17.11
N ILE A 479 -20.07 -27.67 -16.92
CA ILE A 479 -21.30 -28.36 -16.55
C ILE A 479 -22.36 -28.19 -17.66
N ALA A 480 -23.49 -28.90 -17.53
CA ALA A 480 -24.59 -28.80 -18.48
C ALA A 480 -25.05 -27.34 -18.67
N GLY A 481 -25.22 -26.89 -19.91
CA GLY A 481 -25.59 -25.52 -20.26
C GLY A 481 -24.40 -24.58 -20.60
N GLU A 482 -23.16 -25.06 -20.51
CA GLU A 482 -21.96 -24.26 -20.82
C GLU A 482 -21.32 -24.62 -22.18
N GLY A 483 -22.06 -25.22 -23.09
CA GLY A 483 -21.59 -25.54 -24.45
C GLY A 483 -20.63 -26.72 -24.55
N TYR A 484 -20.45 -27.47 -23.48
CA TYR A 484 -19.61 -28.67 -23.43
C TYR A 484 -20.51 -29.92 -23.50
N LYS A 485 -20.25 -30.83 -24.44
CA LYS A 485 -21.10 -32.00 -24.74
C LYS A 485 -20.48 -33.35 -24.34
N ARG A 486 -19.21 -33.35 -23.94
CA ARG A 486 -18.49 -34.57 -23.56
C ARG A 486 -18.57 -34.79 -22.06
N GLU A 487 -18.27 -36.00 -21.61
CA GLU A 487 -18.03 -36.24 -20.20
C GLU A 487 -16.71 -35.56 -19.76
N TRP A 488 -16.73 -34.90 -18.60
CA TRP A 488 -15.55 -34.25 -18.04
C TRP A 488 -14.63 -35.30 -17.42
N PRO A 489 -13.38 -35.43 -17.88
CA PRO A 489 -12.49 -36.46 -17.36
C PRO A 489 -12.05 -36.17 -15.93
N PRO A 490 -11.84 -37.19 -15.10
CA PRO A 490 -11.29 -37.00 -13.76
C PRO A 490 -9.82 -36.55 -13.83
N LEU A 491 -9.43 -35.65 -12.90
CA LEU A 491 -8.03 -35.26 -12.72
C LEU A 491 -7.23 -36.49 -12.18
N ILE A 492 -6.06 -36.73 -12.69
CA ILE A 492 -5.15 -37.80 -12.21
C ILE A 492 -4.70 -37.44 -10.79
N LYS A 493 -5.10 -38.24 -9.81
CA LYS A 493 -4.68 -38.10 -8.41
C LYS A 493 -4.30 -39.50 -7.88
N MET A 494 -3.18 -39.55 -7.15
CA MET A 494 -2.78 -40.79 -6.49
C MET A 494 -3.72 -41.07 -5.31
N ASP A 495 -4.05 -42.35 -5.10
CA ASP A 495 -4.85 -42.80 -3.96
C ASP A 495 -4.23 -42.37 -2.61
N ALA A 496 -5.07 -41.89 -1.69
CA ALA A 496 -4.61 -41.39 -0.40
C ALA A 496 -3.88 -42.49 0.45
N ALA A 497 -4.35 -43.73 0.37
CA ALA A 497 -3.72 -44.83 1.11
C ALA A 497 -2.32 -45.16 0.53
N VAL A 498 -2.16 -45.05 -0.79
CA VAL A 498 -0.86 -45.22 -1.44
C VAL A 498 0.10 -44.08 -1.05
N LYS A 499 -0.37 -42.81 -1.04
CA LYS A 499 0.43 -41.68 -0.57
C LYS A 499 0.93 -41.89 0.87
N ALA A 500 0.03 -42.18 1.78
CA ALA A 500 0.36 -42.45 3.18
C ALA A 500 1.34 -43.62 3.37
N LYS A 501 1.20 -44.67 2.53
CA LYS A 501 2.14 -45.81 2.53
C LYS A 501 3.53 -45.39 2.07
N VAL A 502 3.62 -44.60 0.99
CA VAL A 502 4.89 -44.10 0.46
C VAL A 502 5.56 -43.14 1.44
N GLU A 503 4.82 -42.23 2.05
CA GLU A 503 5.34 -41.33 3.08
C GLU A 503 6.00 -42.07 4.23
N LYS A 504 5.34 -43.13 4.73
CA LYS A 504 5.91 -44.01 5.76
C LYS A 504 7.14 -44.75 5.33
N LEU A 505 7.21 -45.18 4.05
CA LEU A 505 8.36 -45.95 3.51
C LEU A 505 9.61 -45.10 3.35
N PHE A 506 9.45 -43.83 3.00
CA PHE A 506 10.57 -42.96 2.64
C PHE A 506 10.83 -41.85 3.62
N GLU A 507 10.05 -41.77 4.72
CA GLU A 507 10.11 -40.66 5.70
C GLU A 507 10.18 -39.28 5.00
N LEU A 508 9.41 -39.14 3.92
CA LEU A 508 9.31 -37.89 3.19
C LEU A 508 8.70 -36.84 4.12
N ARG A 509 9.57 -36.08 4.74
CA ARG A 509 9.27 -34.97 5.68
C ARG A 509 8.93 -33.69 4.93
#